data_b4dced8da1ac02cfd614e7c48649e4da
#
_entry.id   b4dced8da1ac02cfd614e7c48649e4da
#
_cell.length_a   1.000
_cell.length_b   1.000
_cell.length_c   1.000
_cell.angle_alpha   90.00
_cell.angle_beta   90.00
_cell.angle_gamma   90.00
#
_symmetry.space_group_name_H-M   'P 1'
#
loop_
_entity.id
_entity.type
_entity.pdbx_description
1 polymer ?
#
loop_
_entity_poly.entity_id
_entity_poly.type
_entity_poly.pdbx_seq_one_letter_code
_entity_poly.pdbx_strand_id
1 'polypeptide(L)'
;MRIIAGKFKGKNLSFLKSSTTRPLKDSVKENIFNVIAHSNLFNIDLKKSNVLDLYSGIGSFGLECISREVKKITFVEKNISAVKILRKNLTHLKINNNANVVVDDVLSFLKKDNSEKFEIIF
;
A
#
# COMPACT_ATOMS: atom_id res chain seq x y z
N MET A 1 11.69 0.71 -8.91
CA MET A 1 10.25 0.48 -8.71
C MET A 1 9.47 1.71 -9.16
N ARG A 2 8.31 1.55 -9.76
CA ARG A 2 7.47 2.66 -10.23
C ARG A 2 5.99 2.41 -9.94
N ILE A 3 5.21 3.48 -9.97
CA ILE A 3 3.75 3.43 -9.95
C ILE A 3 3.24 3.19 -11.37
N ILE A 4 2.34 2.23 -11.55
CA ILE A 4 1.91 1.77 -12.89
C ILE A 4 0.63 2.44 -13.39
N ALA A 5 -0.24 2.94 -12.51
CA ALA A 5 -1.47 3.60 -12.89
C ALA A 5 -1.91 4.69 -11.89
N GLY A 6 -2.97 5.41 -12.22
CA GLY A 6 -3.56 6.44 -11.38
C GLY A 6 -2.84 7.78 -11.44
N LYS A 7 -3.09 8.61 -10.43
CA LYS A 7 -2.62 10.00 -10.32
C LYS A 7 -1.09 10.14 -10.39
N PHE A 8 -0.36 9.15 -9.89
CA PHE A 8 1.10 9.16 -9.84
C PHE A 8 1.75 8.21 -10.85
N LYS A 9 1.02 7.79 -11.89
CA LYS A 9 1.53 6.90 -12.95
C LYS A 9 2.90 7.35 -13.46
N GLY A 10 3.85 6.40 -13.54
CA GLY A 10 5.21 6.62 -14.02
C GLY A 10 6.19 7.21 -13.01
N LYS A 11 5.73 7.63 -11.81
CA LYS A 11 6.62 8.11 -10.75
C LYS A 11 7.51 6.99 -10.25
N ASN A 12 8.83 7.25 -10.22
CA ASN A 12 9.81 6.35 -9.66
C ASN A 12 9.79 6.44 -8.13
N LEU A 13 9.93 5.29 -7.50
CA LEU A 13 9.95 5.15 -6.05
C LEU A 13 11.31 4.64 -5.59
N SER A 14 11.76 5.14 -4.44
CA SER A 14 12.94 4.60 -3.77
C SER A 14 12.67 3.16 -3.33
N PHE A 15 13.70 2.31 -3.38
CA PHE A 15 13.62 0.92 -2.94
C PHE A 15 14.91 0.49 -2.22
N LEU A 16 14.82 -0.56 -1.43
CA LEU A 16 15.99 -1.18 -0.82
C LEU A 16 16.65 -2.12 -1.84
N LYS A 17 17.93 -1.92 -2.10
CA LYS A 17 18.76 -2.94 -2.78
C LYS A 17 19.08 -4.02 -1.75
N SER A 18 18.16 -4.94 -1.53
CA SER A 18 18.32 -6.05 -0.60
C SER A 18 17.92 -7.35 -1.31
N SER A 19 18.67 -8.41 -1.04
CA SER A 19 18.34 -9.75 -1.53
C SER A 19 17.07 -10.34 -0.89
N THR A 20 16.62 -9.76 0.21
CA THR A 20 15.52 -10.28 1.04
C THR A 20 14.14 -9.65 0.74
N THR A 21 14.10 -8.50 0.08
CA THR A 21 12.83 -7.83 -0.25
C THR A 21 12.71 -7.65 -1.75
N ARG A 22 11.73 -8.32 -2.36
CA ARG A 22 11.39 -8.14 -3.78
C ARG A 22 10.11 -7.32 -3.87
N PRO A 23 10.14 -6.14 -4.49
CA PRO A 23 8.90 -5.41 -4.81
C PRO A 23 7.99 -6.25 -5.70
N LEU A 24 6.68 -6.07 -5.56
CA LEU A 24 5.71 -6.65 -6.48
C LEU A 24 6.04 -6.25 -7.93
N LYS A 25 6.06 -7.24 -8.82
CA LYS A 25 6.22 -6.99 -10.25
C LYS A 25 5.05 -6.16 -10.78
N ASP A 26 5.31 -5.32 -11.77
CA ASP A 26 4.29 -4.46 -12.38
C ASP A 26 3.10 -5.27 -12.91
N SER A 27 3.34 -6.41 -13.55
CA SER A 27 2.28 -7.32 -14.05
C SER A 27 1.40 -7.88 -12.93
N VAL A 28 1.98 -8.18 -11.75
CA VAL A 28 1.22 -8.68 -10.59
C VAL A 28 0.34 -7.57 -10.03
N LYS A 29 0.88 -6.36 -9.88
CA LYS A 29 0.09 -5.18 -9.46
C LYS A 29 -1.09 -4.94 -10.41
N GLU A 30 -0.82 -4.94 -11.71
CA GLU A 30 -1.86 -4.73 -12.73
C GLU A 30 -2.96 -5.78 -12.63
N ASN A 31 -2.60 -7.06 -12.51
CA ASN A 31 -3.58 -8.15 -12.38
C ASN A 31 -4.43 -8.00 -11.11
N ILE A 32 -3.84 -7.68 -9.97
CA ILE A 32 -4.57 -7.47 -8.71
C ILE A 32 -5.63 -6.36 -8.90
N PHE A 33 -5.23 -5.21 -9.43
CA PHE A 33 -6.15 -4.08 -9.60
C PHE A 33 -7.18 -4.32 -10.70
N ASN A 34 -6.87 -5.09 -11.74
CA ASN A 34 -7.86 -5.52 -12.74
C ASN A 34 -8.93 -6.41 -12.09
N VAL A 35 -8.55 -7.34 -11.21
CA VAL A 35 -9.51 -8.16 -10.46
C VAL A 35 -10.38 -7.29 -9.56
N ILE A 36 -9.82 -6.36 -8.82
CA ILE A 36 -10.58 -5.46 -7.94
C ILE A 36 -11.57 -4.60 -8.75
N ALA A 37 -11.15 -4.07 -9.89
CA ALA A 37 -11.95 -3.14 -10.69
C ALA A 37 -13.05 -3.82 -11.54
N HIS A 38 -12.81 -5.05 -11.99
CA HIS A 38 -13.64 -5.70 -13.03
C HIS A 38 -14.25 -7.03 -12.61
N SER A 39 -13.94 -7.55 -11.43
CA SER A 39 -14.55 -8.79 -10.95
C SER A 39 -16.01 -8.57 -10.55
N ASN A 40 -16.90 -9.42 -11.05
CA ASN A 40 -18.29 -9.46 -10.61
C ASN A 40 -18.47 -9.98 -9.17
N LEU A 41 -17.41 -10.51 -8.56
CA LEU A 41 -17.41 -11.02 -7.18
C LEU A 41 -17.27 -9.90 -6.14
N PHE A 42 -16.79 -8.73 -6.54
CA PHE A 42 -16.53 -7.60 -5.64
C PHE A 42 -17.27 -6.36 -6.14
N ASN A 43 -17.95 -5.70 -5.24
CA ASN A 43 -18.51 -4.37 -5.47
C ASN A 43 -17.70 -3.36 -4.64
N ILE A 44 -16.45 -3.13 -5.05
CA ILE A 44 -15.51 -2.27 -4.34
C ILE A 44 -15.31 -0.98 -5.13
N ASP A 45 -15.64 0.15 -4.48
CA ASP A 45 -15.26 1.48 -4.94
C ASP A 45 -13.97 1.90 -4.22
N LEU A 46 -12.84 1.92 -4.93
CA LEU A 46 -11.54 2.28 -4.36
C LEU A 46 -11.56 3.64 -3.68
N LYS A 47 -12.24 4.64 -4.24
CA LYS A 47 -12.29 6.00 -3.70
C LYS A 47 -13.04 6.09 -2.36
N LYS A 48 -13.83 5.09 -2.03
CA LYS A 48 -14.55 4.98 -0.76
C LYS A 48 -13.93 3.97 0.20
N SER A 49 -12.89 3.28 -0.24
CA SER A 49 -12.32 2.15 0.49
C SER A 49 -11.18 2.56 1.42
N ASN A 50 -11.20 1.97 2.62
CA ASN A 50 -10.06 1.91 3.52
C ASN A 50 -9.25 0.63 3.21
N VAL A 51 -7.96 0.76 3.10
CA VAL A 51 -7.03 -0.33 2.74
C VAL A 51 -6.08 -0.59 3.90
N LEU A 52 -5.87 -1.86 4.20
CA LEU A 52 -4.84 -2.32 5.13
C LEU A 52 -3.78 -3.10 4.36
N ASP A 53 -2.56 -2.60 4.36
CA ASP A 53 -1.39 -3.21 3.72
C ASP A 53 -0.49 -3.81 4.81
N LEU A 54 -0.63 -5.13 5.00
CA LEU A 54 0.12 -5.90 5.99
C LEU A 54 1.47 -6.35 5.41
N TYR A 55 2.50 -6.39 6.25
CA TYR A 55 3.87 -6.66 5.79
C TYR A 55 4.27 -5.73 4.63
N SER A 56 3.89 -4.47 4.73
CA SER A 56 3.89 -3.53 3.60
C SER A 56 5.27 -3.25 3.00
N GLY A 57 6.34 -3.57 3.71
CA GLY A 57 7.69 -3.32 3.25
C GLY A 57 7.89 -1.84 2.91
N ILE A 58 8.34 -1.59 1.69
CA ILE A 58 8.53 -0.22 1.16
C ILE A 58 7.25 0.39 0.57
N GLY A 59 6.10 -0.29 0.73
CA GLY A 59 4.78 0.21 0.36
C GLY A 59 4.38 0.02 -1.11
N SER A 60 4.92 -0.97 -1.81
CA SER A 60 4.67 -1.13 -3.24
C SER A 60 3.19 -1.23 -3.62
N PHE A 61 2.42 -2.03 -2.87
CA PHE A 61 0.98 -2.17 -3.09
C PHE A 61 0.21 -0.94 -2.63
N GLY A 62 0.46 -0.50 -1.41
CA GLY A 62 -0.28 0.62 -0.84
C GLY A 62 -0.06 1.94 -1.55
N LEU A 63 1.14 2.22 -2.05
CA LEU A 63 1.41 3.41 -2.86
C LEU A 63 0.68 3.35 -4.21
N GLU A 64 0.50 2.17 -4.78
CA GLU A 64 -0.36 1.97 -5.95
C GLU A 64 -1.84 2.25 -5.62
N CYS A 65 -2.33 1.80 -4.45
CA CYS A 65 -3.67 2.12 -3.96
C CYS A 65 -3.88 3.64 -3.83
N ILE A 66 -2.91 4.34 -3.25
CA ILE A 66 -2.97 5.81 -3.12
C ILE A 66 -3.03 6.48 -4.49
N SER A 67 -2.22 6.00 -5.45
CA SER A 67 -2.25 6.51 -6.82
C SER A 67 -3.61 6.34 -7.49
N ARG A 68 -4.36 5.33 -7.09
CA ARG A 68 -5.74 5.05 -7.53
C ARG A 68 -6.79 5.70 -6.66
N GLU A 69 -6.36 6.63 -5.80
CA GLU A 69 -7.22 7.52 -5.00
C GLU A 69 -8.08 6.80 -3.95
N VAL A 70 -7.56 5.76 -3.29
CA VAL A 70 -8.26 5.16 -2.14
C VAL A 70 -8.52 6.20 -1.06
N LYS A 71 -9.60 6.01 -0.30
CA LYS A 71 -9.99 6.93 0.77
C LYS A 71 -8.90 7.05 1.83
N LYS A 72 -8.40 5.91 2.32
CA LYS A 72 -7.36 5.84 3.35
C LYS A 72 -6.58 4.54 3.22
N ILE A 73 -5.31 4.57 3.58
CA ILE A 73 -4.50 3.37 3.70
C ILE A 73 -3.74 3.34 5.03
N THR A 74 -3.67 2.16 5.62
CA THR A 74 -2.83 1.86 6.78
C THR A 74 -1.78 0.84 6.37
N PHE A 75 -0.52 1.21 6.49
CA PHE A 75 0.63 0.34 6.29
C PHE A 75 1.06 -0.23 7.64
N VAL A 76 1.31 -1.54 7.70
CA VAL A 76 1.88 -2.20 8.88
C VAL A 76 3.18 -2.86 8.51
N GLU A 77 4.29 -2.41 9.09
CA GLU A 77 5.63 -2.93 8.83
C GLU A 77 6.51 -2.79 10.07
N LYS A 78 7.23 -3.86 10.41
CA LYS A 78 8.15 -3.85 11.56
C LYS A 78 9.58 -3.46 11.22
N ASN A 79 10.00 -3.63 9.98
CA ASN A 79 11.36 -3.35 9.54
C ASN A 79 11.59 -1.85 9.38
N ILE A 80 12.39 -1.29 10.28
CA ILE A 80 12.67 0.16 10.32
C ILE A 80 13.30 0.68 9.02
N SER A 81 14.15 -0.10 8.36
CA SER A 81 14.77 0.31 7.10
C SER A 81 13.74 0.40 5.97
N ALA A 82 12.81 -0.55 5.92
CA ALA A 82 11.70 -0.51 4.96
C ALA A 82 10.77 0.68 5.25
N VAL A 83 10.42 0.91 6.51
CA VAL A 83 9.59 2.06 6.94
C VAL A 83 10.22 3.40 6.55
N LYS A 84 11.54 3.55 6.71
CA LYS A 84 12.25 4.78 6.28
C LYS A 84 12.07 5.03 4.77
N ILE A 85 12.18 3.99 3.95
CA ILE A 85 11.97 4.11 2.50
C ILE A 85 10.50 4.40 2.17
N LEU A 86 9.56 3.73 2.83
CA LEU A 86 8.13 4.00 2.69
C LEU A 86 7.82 5.47 2.99
N ARG A 87 8.28 5.99 4.12
CA ARG A 87 8.08 7.40 4.52
C ARG A 87 8.71 8.37 3.50
N LYS A 88 9.92 8.04 2.99
CA LYS A 88 10.56 8.83 1.92
C LYS A 88 9.69 8.88 0.66
N ASN A 89 9.12 7.76 0.26
CA ASN A 89 8.22 7.68 -0.90
C ASN A 89 6.94 8.50 -0.68
N LEU A 90 6.32 8.40 0.49
CA LEU A 90 5.14 9.22 0.85
C LEU A 90 5.45 10.72 0.78
N THR A 91 6.58 11.15 1.32
CA THR A 91 7.04 12.55 1.24
C THR A 91 7.29 12.99 -0.21
N HIS A 92 7.98 12.15 -1.01
CA HIS A 92 8.26 12.42 -2.42
C HIS A 92 6.97 12.61 -3.25
N LEU A 93 5.94 11.84 -2.94
CA LEU A 93 4.63 11.95 -3.57
C LEU A 93 3.72 13.01 -2.93
N LYS A 94 4.21 13.74 -1.91
CA LYS A 94 3.45 14.76 -1.15
C LYS A 94 2.14 14.23 -0.55
N ILE A 95 2.18 13.01 -0.04
CA ILE A 95 1.03 12.35 0.58
C ILE A 95 1.04 12.64 2.08
N ASN A 96 0.01 13.34 2.59
CA ASN A 96 -0.01 13.82 3.98
C ASN A 96 -1.18 13.29 4.80
N ASN A 97 -2.38 13.11 4.22
CA ASN A 97 -3.61 12.99 5.01
C ASN A 97 -4.29 11.62 4.97
N ASN A 98 -4.03 10.81 3.96
CA ASN A 98 -4.73 9.55 3.75
C ASN A 98 -3.86 8.30 3.90
N ALA A 99 -2.65 8.45 4.42
CA ALA A 99 -1.72 7.35 4.68
C ALA A 99 -1.31 7.33 6.15
N ASN A 100 -1.50 6.19 6.80
CA ASN A 100 -1.03 5.91 8.15
C ASN A 100 0.04 4.83 8.13
N VAL A 101 1.16 5.05 8.80
CA VAL A 101 2.27 4.08 8.89
C VAL A 101 2.43 3.61 10.33
N VAL A 102 2.09 2.36 10.56
CA VAL A 102 2.21 1.68 11.86
C VAL A 102 3.47 0.83 11.85
N VAL A 103 4.39 1.16 12.76
CA VAL A 103 5.63 0.39 12.94
C VAL A 103 5.38 -0.65 14.01
N ASP A 104 4.99 -1.86 13.58
CA ASP A 104 4.62 -2.94 14.48
C ASP A 104 4.76 -4.29 13.78
N ASP A 105 4.84 -5.35 14.56
CA ASP A 105 4.62 -6.71 14.10
C ASP A 105 3.15 -6.90 13.72
N VAL A 106 2.88 -7.54 12.58
CA VAL A 106 1.51 -7.70 12.07
C VAL A 106 0.62 -8.46 13.05
N LEU A 107 1.11 -9.54 13.67
CA LEU A 107 0.31 -10.31 14.63
C LEU A 107 -0.02 -9.46 15.87
N SER A 108 0.94 -8.66 16.35
CA SER A 108 0.71 -7.74 17.47
C SER A 108 -0.32 -6.66 17.09
N PHE A 109 -0.22 -6.11 15.89
CA PHE A 109 -1.19 -5.15 15.37
C PHE A 109 -2.61 -5.73 15.30
N LEU A 110 -2.76 -6.94 14.77
CA LEU A 110 -4.06 -7.59 14.61
C LEU A 110 -4.71 -8.01 15.96
N LYS A 111 -3.91 -8.20 17.00
CA LYS A 111 -4.41 -8.52 18.36
C LYS A 111 -4.94 -7.29 19.10
N LYS A 112 -4.57 -6.08 18.67
CA LYS A 112 -5.09 -4.86 19.29
C LYS A 112 -6.54 -4.65 18.92
N ASP A 113 -7.34 -4.16 19.88
CA ASP A 113 -8.72 -3.75 19.59
C ASP A 113 -8.68 -2.58 18.61
N ASN A 114 -9.17 -2.84 17.40
CA ASN A 114 -9.18 -1.90 16.32
C ASN A 114 -10.61 -1.84 15.75
N SER A 115 -11.31 -0.76 16.05
CA SER A 115 -12.67 -0.53 15.55
C SER A 115 -12.71 -0.14 14.06
N GLU A 116 -11.55 0.13 13.44
CA GLU A 116 -11.47 0.50 12.04
C GLU A 116 -11.78 -0.69 11.13
N LYS A 117 -12.63 -0.47 10.13
CA LYS A 117 -12.99 -1.47 9.12
C LYS A 117 -12.25 -1.18 7.82
N PHE A 118 -11.84 -2.24 7.14
CA PHE A 118 -11.13 -2.18 5.87
C PHE A 118 -11.90 -2.96 4.80
N GLU A 119 -12.09 -2.36 3.65
CA GLU A 119 -12.69 -3.01 2.48
C GLU A 119 -11.68 -3.89 1.76
N ILE A 120 -10.38 -3.58 1.87
CA ILE A 120 -9.29 -4.34 1.27
C ILE A 120 -8.22 -4.59 2.34
N ILE A 121 -7.82 -5.85 2.47
CA ILE A 121 -6.67 -6.28 3.28
C ILE A 121 -5.73 -7.06 2.35
N PHE A 122 -4.49 -6.59 2.26
CA PHE A 122 -3.45 -7.19 1.42
C PHE A 122 -2.31 -7.75 2.28
#